data_33ee555a3d469e1cfead1f93be43a099
#
_entry.id   33ee555a3d469e1cfead1f93be43a099
#
_cell.length_a   1.000
_cell.length_b   1.000
_cell.length_c   1.000
_cell.angle_alpha   90.00
_cell.angle_beta   90.00
_cell.angle_gamma   90.00
#
_symmetry.space_group_name_H-M   'P 1'
#
loop_
_entity.id
_entity.type
_entity.pdbx_description
1 polymer ?
#
loop_
_entity_poly.entity_id
_entity_poly.type
_entity_poly.pdbx_seq_one_letter_code
_entity_poly.pdbx_strand_id
1 'polypeptide(L)'
;MKKETEQPFILDFDGNRHAVLDPDFEDLPFHFHPKLLYAFVPKEEIDSFLDQYPHRTLGSFRTISFRPKIYEVKIENKYFTLCQAPLGAPAATKLLDWLINYGVKQVLAIGNAGALNDLPENTMLIPTKAIRGERTSFYYLKPSQFVELEHAYLSQVE
;
A
#
# COMPACT_ATOMS: atom_id res chain seq x y z
N MET A 1 19.55 42.14 7.56
CA MET A 1 19.52 40.68 7.76
C MET A 1 18.13 40.18 7.34
N LYS A 2 18.00 39.57 6.16
CA LYS A 2 16.78 38.82 5.82
C LYS A 2 16.77 37.59 6.73
N LYS A 3 15.76 37.41 7.56
CA LYS A 3 15.45 36.12 8.18
C LYS A 3 15.21 35.16 7.04
N GLU A 4 16.15 34.26 6.77
CA GLU A 4 15.87 33.04 6.06
C GLU A 4 14.76 32.35 6.87
N THR A 5 13.56 32.31 6.34
CA THR A 5 12.50 31.45 6.84
C THR A 5 12.95 30.04 6.51
N GLU A 6 13.59 29.36 7.48
CA GLU A 6 13.89 27.94 7.35
C GLU A 6 12.59 27.23 7.01
N GLN A 7 12.58 26.59 5.85
CA GLN A 7 11.46 25.77 5.41
C GLN A 7 11.27 24.65 6.44
N PRO A 8 10.04 24.30 6.84
CA PRO A 8 9.84 23.18 7.74
C PRO A 8 10.49 21.93 7.20
N PHE A 9 11.29 21.27 8.00
CA PHE A 9 12.01 20.03 7.67
C PHE A 9 11.16 18.98 6.90
N ILE A 10 9.87 18.88 7.21
CA ILE A 10 8.92 17.97 6.53
C ILE A 10 8.76 18.25 5.04
N LEU A 11 9.17 19.41 4.56
CA LEU A 11 9.08 19.80 3.14
C LEU A 11 10.42 19.59 2.40
N ASP A 12 11.46 19.14 3.10
CA ASP A 12 12.73 18.77 2.50
C ASP A 12 12.60 17.36 1.93
N PHE A 13 12.27 17.30 0.66
CA PHE A 13 12.18 16.04 -0.07
C PHE A 13 13.53 15.66 -0.66
N ASP A 14 14.09 14.54 -0.20
CA ASP A 14 15.24 13.91 -0.84
C ASP A 14 14.75 12.98 -1.97
N GLY A 15 15.07 13.34 -3.20
CA GLY A 15 14.76 12.54 -4.39
C GLY A 15 15.75 11.40 -4.67
N ASN A 16 16.73 11.19 -3.80
CA ASN A 16 17.65 10.08 -3.92
C ASN A 16 16.92 8.76 -3.64
N ARG A 17 17.07 7.78 -4.55
CA ARG A 17 16.45 6.46 -4.40
C ARG A 17 17.27 5.49 -3.56
N HIS A 18 18.51 5.83 -3.24
CA HIS A 18 19.37 5.00 -2.39
C HIS A 18 19.22 5.46 -0.95
N ALA A 19 18.58 4.64 -0.15
CA ALA A 19 18.46 4.84 1.29
C ALA A 19 19.73 4.35 2.01
N VAL A 20 19.93 4.78 3.24
CA VAL A 20 20.99 4.24 4.12
C VAL A 20 20.70 2.78 4.47
N LEU A 21 19.41 2.42 4.58
CA LEU A 21 18.94 1.06 4.79
C LEU A 21 17.79 0.82 3.79
N ASP A 22 18.04 -0.07 2.84
CA ASP A 22 16.99 -0.52 1.93
C ASP A 22 16.07 -1.54 2.64
N PRO A 23 14.78 -1.62 2.28
CA PRO A 23 13.81 -2.50 2.94
C PRO A 23 14.13 -4.01 2.83
N ASP A 24 14.99 -4.40 1.91
CA ASP A 24 15.46 -5.77 1.68
C ASP A 24 16.84 -6.06 2.29
N PHE A 25 17.35 -5.20 3.17
CA PHE A 25 18.69 -5.33 3.78
C PHE A 25 18.91 -6.68 4.51
N GLU A 26 17.84 -7.37 4.91
CA GLU A 26 17.93 -8.68 5.56
C GLU A 26 18.15 -9.84 4.57
N ASP A 27 18.11 -9.59 3.24
CA ASP A 27 18.28 -10.59 2.18
C ASP A 27 17.43 -11.86 2.43
N LEU A 28 16.16 -11.65 2.74
CA LEU A 28 15.22 -12.73 3.03
C LEU A 28 14.80 -13.45 1.73
N PRO A 29 14.56 -14.76 1.76
CA PRO A 29 14.27 -15.55 0.56
C PRO A 29 12.82 -15.36 0.07
N PHE A 30 12.28 -14.15 0.13
CA PHE A 30 10.95 -13.84 -0.35
C PHE A 30 10.98 -13.47 -1.84
N HIS A 31 9.99 -13.93 -2.55
CA HIS A 31 9.72 -13.52 -3.91
C HIS A 31 8.21 -13.51 -4.13
N PHE A 32 7.63 -12.31 -4.14
CA PHE A 32 6.20 -12.11 -4.27
C PHE A 32 5.78 -11.97 -5.73
N HIS A 33 4.52 -12.31 -6.02
CA HIS A 33 3.96 -12.05 -7.34
C HIS A 33 3.91 -10.54 -7.61
N PRO A 34 4.11 -10.13 -8.87
CA PRO A 34 4.11 -8.72 -9.24
C PRO A 34 2.81 -7.99 -8.93
N LYS A 35 1.68 -8.71 -8.90
CA LYS A 35 0.36 -8.14 -8.58
C LYS A 35 0.03 -8.39 -7.11
N LEU A 36 -0.30 -7.33 -6.39
CA LEU A 36 -0.70 -7.34 -4.98
C LEU A 36 -2.13 -6.87 -4.81
N LEU A 37 -2.94 -7.67 -4.13
CA LEU A 37 -4.17 -7.22 -3.49
C LEU A 37 -3.84 -6.79 -2.05
N TYR A 38 -3.86 -5.48 -1.80
CA TYR A 38 -3.53 -4.88 -0.52
C TYR A 38 -4.81 -4.48 0.20
N ALA A 39 -5.23 -5.29 1.18
CA ALA A 39 -6.59 -5.26 1.69
C ALA A 39 -6.68 -4.59 3.06
N PHE A 40 -7.33 -3.41 3.12
CA PHE A 40 -7.68 -2.69 4.35
C PHE A 40 -9.02 -3.20 4.89
N VAL A 41 -9.05 -4.46 5.25
CA VAL A 41 -10.24 -5.17 5.76
C VAL A 41 -9.90 -5.97 7.02
N PRO A 42 -10.88 -6.35 7.87
CA PRO A 42 -10.67 -7.24 8.99
C PRO A 42 -10.05 -8.58 8.56
N LYS A 43 -9.37 -9.24 9.51
CA LYS A 43 -8.74 -10.53 9.24
C LYS A 43 -9.75 -11.61 8.84
N GLU A 44 -10.92 -11.56 9.41
CA GLU A 44 -12.03 -12.48 9.14
C GLU A 44 -12.48 -12.43 7.67
N GLU A 45 -12.42 -11.26 7.06
CA GLU A 45 -12.70 -11.06 5.62
C GLU A 45 -11.61 -11.72 4.75
N ILE A 46 -10.34 -11.56 5.16
CA ILE A 46 -9.22 -12.24 4.50
C ILE A 46 -9.38 -13.75 4.60
N ASP A 47 -9.70 -14.29 5.78
CA ASP A 47 -9.88 -15.71 5.99
C ASP A 47 -11.05 -16.25 5.15
N SER A 48 -12.20 -15.56 5.15
CA SER A 48 -13.36 -15.91 4.33
C SER A 48 -13.08 -15.90 2.83
N PHE A 49 -12.25 -14.99 2.37
CA PHE A 49 -11.80 -14.96 0.99
C PHE A 49 -10.87 -16.13 0.66
N LEU A 50 -9.92 -16.42 1.54
CA LEU A 50 -8.97 -17.52 1.36
C LEU A 50 -9.66 -18.90 1.35
N ASP A 51 -10.72 -19.08 2.12
CA ASP A 51 -11.51 -20.32 2.13
C ASP A 51 -12.14 -20.65 0.76
N GLN A 52 -12.31 -19.65 -0.11
CA GLN A 52 -12.94 -19.80 -1.42
C GLN A 52 -11.94 -20.12 -2.54
N TYR A 53 -10.64 -19.90 -2.33
CA TYR A 53 -9.64 -20.01 -3.38
C TYR A 53 -8.39 -20.78 -2.94
N PRO A 54 -7.78 -21.58 -3.84
CA PRO A 54 -6.49 -22.20 -3.57
C PRO A 54 -5.45 -21.15 -3.22
N HIS A 55 -4.78 -21.34 -2.09
CA HIS A 55 -3.79 -20.41 -1.58
C HIS A 55 -2.68 -21.12 -0.82
N ARG A 56 -1.55 -20.43 -0.63
CA ARG A 56 -0.50 -20.82 0.31
C ARG A 56 0.11 -19.59 0.99
N THR A 57 0.60 -19.76 2.20
CA THR A 57 1.34 -18.71 2.89
C THR A 57 2.76 -18.63 2.33
N LEU A 58 3.17 -17.44 1.89
CA LEU A 58 4.53 -17.14 1.40
C LEU A 58 5.45 -16.71 2.55
N GLY A 59 4.91 -16.04 3.56
CA GLY A 59 5.67 -15.52 4.69
C GLY A 59 4.85 -14.60 5.58
N SER A 60 5.53 -13.84 6.40
CA SER A 60 4.91 -12.81 7.24
C SER A 60 5.86 -11.63 7.45
N PHE A 61 5.31 -10.43 7.44
CA PHE A 61 6.01 -9.24 7.89
C PHE A 61 5.86 -9.11 9.42
N ARG A 62 6.94 -8.76 10.11
CA ARG A 62 6.93 -8.70 11.58
C ARG A 62 7.20 -7.31 12.09
N THR A 63 6.24 -6.76 12.82
CA THR A 63 6.41 -5.54 13.60
C THR A 63 6.01 -5.79 15.06
N ILE A 64 6.20 -4.81 15.92
CA ILE A 64 5.81 -4.90 17.34
C ILE A 64 4.28 -5.07 17.47
N SER A 65 3.51 -4.36 16.66
CA SER A 65 2.05 -4.25 16.79
C SER A 65 1.26 -5.03 15.74
N PHE A 66 1.92 -5.48 14.66
CA PHE A 66 1.23 -6.10 13.53
C PHE A 66 2.09 -7.16 12.86
N ARG A 67 1.49 -8.31 12.52
CA ARG A 67 2.17 -9.44 11.89
C ARG A 67 1.31 -10.04 10.77
N PRO A 68 1.13 -9.32 9.65
CA PRO A 68 0.34 -9.84 8.54
C PRO A 68 1.04 -11.03 7.90
N LYS A 69 0.25 -12.03 7.56
CA LYS A 69 0.68 -13.09 6.65
C LYS A 69 0.59 -12.59 5.22
N ILE A 70 1.48 -13.06 4.39
CA ILE A 70 1.47 -12.82 2.95
C ILE A 70 1.10 -14.13 2.28
N TYR A 71 0.13 -14.08 1.39
CA TYR A 71 -0.41 -15.23 0.71
C TYR A 71 -0.18 -15.14 -0.80
N GLU A 72 0.07 -16.28 -1.41
CA GLU A 72 -0.15 -16.51 -2.83
C GLU A 72 -1.57 -17.04 -2.99
N VAL A 73 -2.34 -16.43 -3.85
CA VAL A 73 -3.71 -16.86 -4.15
C VAL A 73 -3.82 -17.16 -5.63
N LYS A 74 -4.58 -18.21 -5.98
CA LYS A 74 -4.86 -18.58 -7.35
C LYS A 74 -6.36 -18.40 -7.64
N ILE A 75 -6.67 -17.57 -8.63
CA ILE A 75 -8.02 -17.47 -9.20
C ILE A 75 -7.93 -17.85 -10.66
N GLU A 76 -8.69 -18.85 -11.09
CA GLU A 76 -8.58 -19.48 -12.40
C GLU A 76 -7.11 -19.95 -12.64
N ASN A 77 -6.42 -19.37 -13.63
CA ASN A 77 -5.02 -19.67 -13.92
C ASN A 77 -4.07 -18.51 -13.60
N LYS A 78 -4.53 -17.53 -12.80
CA LYS A 78 -3.73 -16.35 -12.43
C LYS A 78 -3.36 -16.42 -10.97
N TYR A 79 -2.12 -16.02 -10.68
CA TYR A 79 -1.62 -15.92 -9.31
C TYR A 79 -1.39 -14.47 -8.95
N PHE A 80 -1.61 -14.13 -7.69
CA PHE A 80 -1.31 -12.83 -7.14
C PHE A 80 -0.94 -12.95 -5.65
N THR A 81 -0.32 -11.92 -5.14
CA THR A 81 -0.03 -11.78 -3.70
C THR A 81 -1.21 -11.12 -3.01
N LEU A 82 -1.62 -11.65 -1.86
CA LEU A 82 -2.61 -11.04 -0.97
C LEU A 82 -1.96 -10.73 0.37
N CYS A 83 -2.19 -9.51 0.86
CA CYS A 83 -1.74 -9.11 2.19
C CYS A 83 -2.76 -8.18 2.85
N GLN A 84 -3.06 -8.44 4.14
CA GLN A 84 -3.81 -7.49 4.95
C GLN A 84 -2.96 -6.24 5.18
N ALA A 85 -3.53 -5.07 4.89
CA ALA A 85 -2.90 -3.79 5.13
C ALA A 85 -3.09 -3.35 6.60
N PRO A 86 -2.06 -2.82 7.27
CA PRO A 86 -2.24 -2.21 8.58
C PRO A 86 -2.90 -0.83 8.47
N LEU A 87 -3.57 -0.41 9.54
CA LEU A 87 -4.11 0.93 9.63
C LEU A 87 -3.01 1.98 9.86
N GLY A 88 -3.17 3.13 9.21
CA GLY A 88 -2.29 4.29 9.33
C GLY A 88 -1.19 4.32 8.26
N ALA A 89 -1.00 5.50 7.68
CA ALA A 89 -0.09 5.71 6.56
C ALA A 89 1.35 5.22 6.84
N PRO A 90 1.99 5.47 8.00
CA PRO A 90 3.36 5.00 8.24
C PRO A 90 3.49 3.47 8.24
N ALA A 91 2.51 2.77 8.82
CA ALA A 91 2.55 1.32 8.88
C ALA A 91 2.24 0.69 7.52
N ALA A 92 1.25 1.24 6.80
CA ALA A 92 0.85 0.78 5.48
C ALA A 92 1.96 0.98 4.45
N THR A 93 2.58 2.16 4.41
CA THR A 93 3.69 2.43 3.46
C THR A 93 4.93 1.62 3.77
N LYS A 94 5.30 1.44 5.05
CA LYS A 94 6.45 0.61 5.43
C LYS A 94 6.29 -0.84 4.96
N LEU A 95 5.10 -1.43 5.14
CA LEU A 95 4.83 -2.78 4.66
C LEU A 95 4.82 -2.84 3.13
N LEU A 96 4.20 -1.85 2.49
CA LEU A 96 4.14 -1.79 1.03
C LEU A 96 5.52 -1.65 0.40
N ASP A 97 6.38 -0.80 0.96
CA ASP A 97 7.75 -0.59 0.53
C ASP A 97 8.56 -1.91 0.60
N TRP A 98 8.43 -2.64 1.71
CA TRP A 98 9.02 -3.96 1.85
C TRP A 98 8.48 -4.96 0.81
N LEU A 99 7.17 -5.01 0.58
CA LEU A 99 6.57 -5.89 -0.44
C LEU A 99 7.06 -5.57 -1.87
N ILE A 100 7.26 -4.28 -2.18
CA ILE A 100 7.79 -3.82 -3.47
C ILE A 100 9.23 -4.31 -3.67
N ASN A 101 10.06 -4.23 -2.66
CA ASN A 101 11.45 -4.69 -2.73
C ASN A 101 11.54 -6.21 -2.94
N TYR A 102 10.58 -6.98 -2.44
CA TYR A 102 10.51 -8.44 -2.66
C TYR A 102 9.64 -8.86 -3.85
N GLY A 103 9.38 -7.98 -4.83
CA GLY A 103 8.87 -8.37 -6.15
C GLY A 103 7.53 -7.76 -6.58
N VAL A 104 6.77 -7.11 -5.68
CA VAL A 104 5.53 -6.45 -6.05
C VAL A 104 5.78 -5.28 -7.00
N LYS A 105 4.95 -5.13 -8.06
CA LYS A 105 5.05 -4.07 -9.07
C LYS A 105 3.73 -3.33 -9.28
N GLN A 106 2.61 -3.99 -9.04
CA GLN A 106 1.26 -3.45 -9.23
C GLN A 106 0.45 -3.70 -7.97
N VAL A 107 -0.23 -2.67 -7.49
CA VAL A 107 -0.99 -2.74 -6.24
C VAL A 107 -2.43 -2.34 -6.49
N LEU A 108 -3.35 -3.23 -6.14
CA LEU A 108 -4.76 -2.91 -5.98
C LEU A 108 -5.04 -2.82 -4.48
N ALA A 109 -5.24 -1.61 -3.99
CA ALA A 109 -5.65 -1.37 -2.61
C ALA A 109 -7.18 -1.38 -2.53
N ILE A 110 -7.73 -2.16 -1.61
CA ILE A 110 -9.18 -2.23 -1.35
C ILE A 110 -9.46 -1.96 0.12
N GLY A 111 -10.62 -1.39 0.40
CA GLY A 111 -11.08 -1.12 1.77
C GLY A 111 -12.44 -0.46 1.78
N ASN A 112 -12.98 -0.24 2.96
CA ASN A 112 -14.27 0.42 3.15
C ASN A 112 -14.04 1.92 3.44
N ALA A 113 -14.98 2.75 3.02
CA ALA A 113 -15.00 4.18 3.33
C ALA A 113 -16.39 4.61 3.79
N GLY A 114 -16.45 5.56 4.73
CA GLY A 114 -17.70 6.20 5.10
C GLY A 114 -18.13 7.19 4.02
N ALA A 115 -19.36 7.08 3.55
CA ALA A 115 -19.94 8.06 2.64
C ALA A 115 -20.30 9.35 3.40
N LEU A 116 -19.90 10.50 2.86
CA LEU A 116 -20.31 11.81 3.35
C LEU A 116 -21.48 12.41 2.56
N ASN A 117 -21.90 11.73 1.51
CA ASN A 117 -23.01 12.09 0.62
C ASN A 117 -24.00 10.94 0.56
N ASP A 118 -25.18 11.20 0.00
CA ASP A 118 -26.23 10.20 -0.24
C ASP A 118 -25.80 9.26 -1.39
N LEU A 119 -24.94 8.32 -1.07
CA LEU A 119 -24.55 7.24 -1.98
C LEU A 119 -25.28 5.95 -1.58
N PRO A 120 -25.74 5.15 -2.55
CA PRO A 120 -26.27 3.83 -2.25
C PRO A 120 -25.25 2.96 -1.51
N GLU A 121 -25.71 2.15 -0.56
CA GLU A 121 -24.86 1.14 0.07
C GLU A 121 -24.20 0.22 -0.97
N ASN A 122 -23.00 -0.23 -0.70
CA ASN A 122 -22.20 -1.07 -1.59
C ASN A 122 -21.81 -0.42 -2.93
N THR A 123 -21.87 0.91 -3.04
CA THR A 123 -21.29 1.60 -4.19
C THR A 123 -19.79 1.43 -4.21
N MET A 124 -19.25 0.89 -5.30
CA MET A 124 -17.81 0.83 -5.52
C MET A 124 -17.30 2.21 -5.97
N LEU A 125 -16.30 2.72 -5.27
CA LEU A 125 -15.67 4.00 -5.58
C LEU A 125 -14.21 3.78 -5.95
N ILE A 126 -13.78 4.42 -7.03
CA ILE A 126 -12.37 4.44 -7.44
C ILE A 126 -11.88 5.88 -7.25
N PRO A 127 -11.05 6.16 -6.23
CA PRO A 127 -10.52 7.49 -6.03
C PRO A 127 -9.52 7.84 -7.14
N THR A 128 -9.66 9.01 -7.72
CA THR A 128 -8.72 9.52 -8.74
C THR A 128 -7.60 10.34 -8.14
N LYS A 129 -7.84 10.95 -6.97
CA LYS A 129 -6.81 11.68 -6.22
C LYS A 129 -7.10 11.68 -4.72
N ALA A 130 -6.06 11.90 -3.92
CA ALA A 130 -6.14 12.00 -2.48
C ALA A 130 -5.51 13.29 -1.95
N ILE A 131 -6.13 13.85 -0.89
CA ILE A 131 -5.55 14.97 -0.15
C ILE A 131 -4.41 14.44 0.73
N ARG A 132 -3.28 15.12 0.73
CA ARG A 132 -2.12 14.78 1.55
C ARG A 132 -2.22 15.46 2.93
N GLY A 133 -3.21 15.04 3.72
CA GLY A 133 -3.43 15.55 5.08
C GLY A 133 -2.56 14.85 6.13
N GLU A 134 -1.83 13.82 5.75
CA GLU A 134 -0.88 13.10 6.59
C GLU A 134 0.58 13.48 6.20
N ARG A 135 1.57 13.05 6.96
CA ARG A 135 2.95 13.45 6.72
C ARG A 135 3.80 12.39 6.02
N THR A 136 3.39 11.14 6.02
CA THR A 136 4.17 10.00 5.51
C THR A 136 4.46 10.12 4.02
N SER A 137 3.47 10.56 3.22
CA SER A 137 3.63 10.70 1.77
C SER A 137 4.69 11.72 1.36
N PHE A 138 5.06 12.66 2.25
CA PHE A 138 6.10 13.66 1.97
C PHE A 138 7.52 13.07 1.95
N TYR A 139 7.72 11.87 2.50
CA TYR A 139 8.98 11.15 2.39
C TYR A 139 9.13 10.40 1.05
N TYR A 140 8.04 10.17 0.34
CA TYR A 140 8.02 9.42 -0.92
C TYR A 140 7.82 10.30 -2.15
N LEU A 141 7.17 11.44 -2.01
CA LEU A 141 6.80 12.31 -3.13
C LEU A 141 7.08 13.77 -2.78
N LYS A 142 7.50 14.55 -3.78
CA LYS A 142 7.68 16.01 -3.64
C LYS A 142 6.45 16.66 -2.99
N PRO A 143 6.65 17.73 -2.19
CA PRO A 143 5.55 18.44 -1.56
C PRO A 143 4.48 18.89 -2.56
N SER A 144 3.23 18.55 -2.28
CA SER A 144 2.06 18.95 -3.03
C SER A 144 0.82 18.81 -2.13
N GLN A 145 -0.28 19.44 -2.48
CA GLN A 145 -1.53 19.32 -1.72
C GLN A 145 -2.25 17.98 -1.98
N PHE A 146 -2.06 17.43 -3.18
CA PHE A 146 -2.72 16.21 -3.64
C PHE A 146 -1.71 15.23 -4.21
N VAL A 147 -2.08 13.96 -4.20
CA VAL A 147 -1.50 12.92 -5.06
C VAL A 147 -2.59 12.39 -5.97
N GLU A 148 -2.26 12.17 -7.23
CA GLU A 148 -3.18 11.65 -8.24
C GLU A 148 -2.74 10.23 -8.63
N LEU A 149 -3.72 9.38 -8.94
CA LEU A 149 -3.45 8.06 -9.48
C LEU A 149 -3.13 8.17 -10.98
N GLU A 150 -2.24 7.29 -11.44
CA GLU A 150 -1.92 7.23 -12.87
C GLU A 150 -3.14 6.82 -13.69
N HIS A 151 -3.47 7.61 -14.71
CA HIS A 151 -4.60 7.34 -15.61
C HIS A 151 -4.54 5.96 -16.27
N ALA A 152 -3.33 5.46 -16.56
CA ALA A 152 -3.14 4.13 -17.14
C ALA A 152 -3.63 2.99 -16.24
N TYR A 153 -3.66 3.20 -14.92
CA TYR A 153 -4.23 2.23 -13.97
C TYR A 153 -5.74 2.35 -13.85
N LEU A 154 -6.26 3.57 -13.84
CA LEU A 154 -7.70 3.81 -13.76
C LEU A 154 -8.44 3.11 -14.90
N SER A 155 -7.94 3.24 -16.13
CA SER A 155 -8.53 2.60 -17.32
C SER A 155 -8.45 1.06 -17.35
N GLN A 156 -7.74 0.43 -16.43
CA GLN A 156 -7.70 -1.04 -16.30
C GLN A 156 -8.71 -1.58 -15.29
N VAL A 157 -9.26 -0.70 -14.46
CA VAL A 157 -10.19 -1.06 -13.38
C VAL A 157 -11.64 -0.69 -13.74
N GLU A 158 -11.83 0.26 -14.68
CA GLU A 158 -13.12 0.57 -15.31
C GLU A 158 -13.55 -0.55 -16.27
#